data_83d8c37077821969bebca3588e5c309a
#
_entry.id   83d8c37077821969bebca3588e5c309a
#
_cell.length_a   1.000
_cell.length_b   1.000
_cell.length_c   1.000
_cell.angle_alpha   90.00
_cell.angle_beta   90.00
_cell.angle_gamma   90.00
#
_symmetry.space_group_name_H-M   'P 1'
#
loop_
_entity.id
_entity.type
_entity.pdbx_description
1 polymer ?
#
loop_
_entity_poly.entity_id
_entity_poly.type
_entity_poly.pdbx_seq_one_letter_code
_entity_poly.pdbx_strand_id
1 'polypeptide(L)'
;MTSDVVPPTASMPAATAPGRRPALRPTVEELRLTSFKSYRRAVLPISPLTVLHGPSGAGKSNALDALAVLSRLALGEEIGPSLDGVGGVGGPLAAPVRGGLLGCVPHGRNAIILGCSVRSDAGLIRLELVVRTDGRVRVAREWLACDGKTLVETGEQDVSAGRINVSWHNDTRQGDIRAPFPSGSLITTQIPLRVAGSSPGECKVLAATEQLLTALREVFPVHPVPALMRGWVRPEADARLLPSAANLSAVLARLQGECARRYGRLLRAVQAAAPHPLLGLDVARRGSLSQERLLAVFDEGVLGRTGADQASDGMLRLLAFAAVLLTGAGVLDVEPALEVPWAQRQLTVLAEDLGAGLSADQTASLLRLAREMCGKDHVRLLAALQDPAAARLAGGVELVECGRDPLSGYSVLRPDPAPPRVPAQPPGHETAAAPAPGAPSGDAGAPPVARSGPGADAAGMDAVDLER
;
A
#
# COMPACT_ATOMS: atom_id res chain seq x y z
N MET A 1 -74.51 -4.40 -2.90
CA MET A 1 -73.23 -5.06 -2.67
C MET A 1 -72.18 -3.97 -2.68
N THR A 2 -71.90 -3.44 -1.52
CA THR A 2 -70.98 -2.30 -1.28
C THR A 2 -69.60 -2.87 -0.96
N SER A 3 -68.60 -2.54 -1.78
CA SER A 3 -67.20 -2.90 -1.56
C SER A 3 -66.54 -1.92 -0.59
N ASP A 4 -66.18 -2.42 0.58
CA ASP A 4 -65.36 -1.69 1.56
C ASP A 4 -63.90 -1.62 1.10
N VAL A 5 -63.43 -0.40 0.84
CA VAL A 5 -62.04 -0.09 0.58
C VAL A 5 -61.35 0.18 1.91
N VAL A 6 -60.42 -0.71 2.28
CA VAL A 6 -59.56 -0.54 3.45
C VAL A 6 -58.45 0.48 3.11
N PRO A 7 -58.23 1.55 3.91
CA PRO A 7 -57.16 2.50 3.67
C PRO A 7 -55.79 1.91 4.03
N PRO A 8 -54.71 2.32 3.35
CA PRO A 8 -53.35 1.80 3.62
C PRO A 8 -52.86 2.30 4.97
N THR A 9 -52.41 1.38 5.80
CA THR A 9 -51.70 1.60 7.06
C THR A 9 -50.47 2.45 6.87
N ALA A 10 -50.41 3.58 7.53
CA ALA A 10 -49.23 4.46 7.56
C ALA A 10 -48.03 3.72 8.17
N SER A 11 -47.01 3.59 7.38
CA SER A 11 -45.70 3.04 7.79
C SER A 11 -45.06 3.99 8.81
N MET A 12 -44.88 3.53 10.03
CA MET A 12 -44.11 4.23 11.05
C MET A 12 -42.67 4.40 10.59
N PRO A 13 -42.00 5.57 10.77
CA PRO A 13 -40.60 5.73 10.49
C PRO A 13 -39.80 4.81 11.41
N ALA A 14 -38.93 4.01 10.83
CA ALA A 14 -37.99 3.16 11.54
C ALA A 14 -37.15 4.01 12.49
N ALA A 15 -37.21 3.72 13.79
CA ALA A 15 -36.37 4.36 14.79
C ALA A 15 -34.90 4.17 14.41
N THR A 16 -34.20 5.27 14.16
CA THR A 16 -32.75 5.31 13.92
C THR A 16 -32.09 4.78 15.20
N ALA A 17 -31.49 3.61 15.13
CA ALA A 17 -30.68 3.05 16.21
C ALA A 17 -29.54 4.03 16.55
N PRO A 18 -29.23 4.24 17.87
CA PRO A 18 -28.18 5.16 18.28
C PRO A 18 -26.85 4.78 17.60
N GLY A 19 -26.19 5.76 17.02
CA GLY A 19 -25.05 5.65 16.13
C GLY A 19 -23.98 4.64 16.58
N ARG A 20 -23.95 3.49 15.93
CA ARG A 20 -22.87 2.54 16.04
C ARG A 20 -21.63 3.25 15.50
N ARG A 21 -20.60 3.45 16.32
CA ARG A 21 -19.30 3.95 15.84
C ARG A 21 -18.89 3.12 14.63
N PRO A 22 -18.38 3.75 13.55
CA PRO A 22 -17.90 2.98 12.41
C PRO A 22 -16.84 1.98 12.91
N ALA A 23 -16.97 0.71 12.48
CA ALA A 23 -16.06 -0.35 12.86
C ALA A 23 -14.63 0.05 12.47
N LEU A 24 -13.69 -0.11 13.41
CA LEU A 24 -12.28 0.18 13.18
C LEU A 24 -11.71 -0.89 12.27
N ARG A 25 -11.14 -0.48 11.14
CA ARG A 25 -10.49 -1.43 10.23
C ARG A 25 -9.21 -1.97 10.85
N PRO A 26 -8.96 -3.29 10.81
CA PRO A 26 -7.76 -3.85 11.37
C PRO A 26 -6.52 -3.36 10.59
N THR A 27 -5.57 -2.76 11.30
CA THR A 27 -4.40 -2.11 10.71
C THR A 27 -3.12 -2.47 11.42
N VAL A 28 -2.07 -2.78 10.66
CA VAL A 28 -0.73 -2.97 11.22
C VAL A 28 -0.16 -1.62 11.62
N GLU A 29 0.14 -1.43 12.92
CA GLU A 29 0.71 -0.19 13.46
C GLU A 29 2.20 -0.30 13.78
N GLU A 30 2.70 -1.52 13.93
CA GLU A 30 4.08 -1.76 14.31
C GLU A 30 4.57 -3.10 13.74
N LEU A 31 5.81 -3.10 13.27
CA LEU A 31 6.52 -4.30 12.83
C LEU A 31 7.79 -4.48 13.66
N ARG A 32 7.97 -5.65 14.24
CA ARG A 32 9.16 -6.01 15.01
C ARG A 32 10.04 -6.96 14.23
N LEU A 33 11.28 -6.52 13.95
CA LEU A 33 12.29 -7.26 13.22
C LEU A 33 13.36 -7.72 14.24
N THR A 34 13.05 -8.74 15.01
CA THR A 34 13.92 -9.19 16.10
C THR A 34 15.11 -9.99 15.57
N SER A 35 14.92 -10.81 14.51
CA SER A 35 15.96 -11.54 13.80
C SER A 35 15.49 -11.82 12.38
N PHE A 36 15.79 -10.89 11.45
CA PHE A 36 15.34 -10.99 10.07
C PHE A 36 16.31 -10.29 9.12
N LYS A 37 16.84 -11.02 8.15
CA LYS A 37 17.81 -10.50 7.17
C LYS A 37 18.93 -9.70 7.86
N SER A 38 18.99 -8.40 7.59
CA SER A 38 19.99 -7.50 8.19
C SER A 38 19.57 -6.87 9.52
N TYR A 39 18.37 -7.16 10.00
CA TYR A 39 17.85 -6.56 11.24
C TYR A 39 18.07 -7.41 12.48
N ARG A 40 18.35 -6.73 13.59
CA ARG A 40 18.40 -7.31 14.93
C ARG A 40 17.75 -6.35 15.93
N ARG A 41 16.64 -6.78 16.54
CA ARG A 41 15.88 -6.02 17.55
C ARG A 41 15.45 -4.62 17.08
N ALA A 42 15.08 -4.49 15.79
CA ALA A 42 14.53 -3.25 15.26
C ALA A 42 13.01 -3.24 15.36
N VAL A 43 12.46 -2.05 15.55
CA VAL A 43 11.01 -1.79 15.56
C VAL A 43 10.71 -0.72 14.54
N LEU A 44 9.73 -0.96 13.67
CA LEU A 44 9.23 -0.04 12.68
C LEU A 44 7.80 0.38 13.06
N PRO A 45 7.56 1.61 13.48
CA PRO A 45 6.22 2.14 13.57
C PRO A 45 5.64 2.36 12.16
N ILE A 46 4.37 2.01 11.97
CA ILE A 46 3.68 2.13 10.69
C ILE A 46 2.48 3.05 10.86
N SER A 47 2.57 4.26 10.30
CA SER A 47 1.50 5.23 10.18
C SER A 47 0.70 5.02 8.87
N PRO A 48 -0.39 5.74 8.63
CA PRO A 48 -1.11 5.65 7.36
C PRO A 48 -0.23 5.88 6.12
N LEU A 49 0.77 6.75 6.23
CA LEU A 49 1.75 7.03 5.17
C LEU A 49 3.16 7.09 5.78
N THR A 50 3.90 6.01 5.65
CA THR A 50 5.27 5.86 6.17
C THR A 50 6.25 5.69 5.01
N VAL A 51 7.35 6.44 5.05
CA VAL A 51 8.43 6.35 4.07
C VAL A 51 9.75 6.04 4.76
N LEU A 52 10.31 4.89 4.40
CA LEU A 52 11.67 4.51 4.75
C LEU A 52 12.65 5.20 3.81
N HIS A 53 13.63 5.93 4.34
CA HIS A 53 14.64 6.58 3.53
C HIS A 53 16.07 6.22 3.99
N GLY A 54 17.05 6.46 3.14
CA GLY A 54 18.45 6.20 3.42
C GLY A 54 19.20 5.57 2.26
N PRO A 55 20.52 5.34 2.38
CA PRO A 55 21.36 4.86 1.30
C PRO A 55 20.97 3.46 0.83
N SER A 56 21.42 3.10 -0.38
CA SER A 56 21.30 1.73 -0.89
C SER A 56 22.01 0.75 0.05
N GLY A 57 21.43 -0.42 0.26
CA GLY A 57 21.99 -1.43 1.18
C GLY A 57 21.72 -1.17 2.67
N ALA A 58 21.05 -0.07 3.07
CA ALA A 58 20.72 0.22 4.46
C ALA A 58 19.72 -0.79 5.08
N GLY A 59 18.89 -1.43 4.26
CA GLY A 59 17.91 -2.42 4.73
C GLY A 59 16.44 -2.04 4.50
N LYS A 60 16.15 -0.92 3.83
CA LYS A 60 14.77 -0.47 3.54
C LYS A 60 13.89 -1.58 2.98
N SER A 61 14.33 -2.21 1.90
CA SER A 61 13.61 -3.32 1.27
C SER A 61 13.48 -4.53 2.19
N ASN A 62 14.45 -4.78 3.07
CA ASN A 62 14.34 -5.86 4.06
C ASN A 62 13.22 -5.61 5.07
N ALA A 63 12.94 -4.35 5.41
CA ALA A 63 11.81 -4.02 6.28
C ALA A 63 10.47 -4.25 5.57
N LEU A 64 10.36 -3.90 4.27
CA LEU A 64 9.18 -4.21 3.45
C LEU A 64 8.97 -5.72 3.33
N ASP A 65 10.05 -6.47 3.06
CA ASP A 65 10.01 -7.93 2.96
C ASP A 65 9.49 -8.60 4.26
N ALA A 66 9.79 -8.04 5.43
CA ALA A 66 9.32 -8.60 6.69
C ALA A 66 7.79 -8.58 6.80
N LEU A 67 7.14 -7.49 6.37
CA LEU A 67 5.68 -7.42 6.33
C LEU A 67 5.11 -8.31 5.21
N ALA A 68 5.77 -8.38 4.06
CA ALA A 68 5.39 -9.30 2.99
C ALA A 68 5.49 -10.77 3.41
N VAL A 69 6.50 -11.13 4.23
CA VAL A 69 6.62 -12.48 4.82
C VAL A 69 5.44 -12.77 5.75
N LEU A 70 5.13 -11.88 6.69
CA LEU A 70 3.99 -12.06 7.59
C LEU A 70 2.67 -12.18 6.82
N SER A 71 2.50 -11.37 5.76
CA SER A 71 1.35 -11.44 4.87
C SER A 71 1.21 -12.82 4.22
N ARG A 72 2.28 -13.36 3.66
CA ARG A 72 2.26 -14.69 3.06
C ARG A 72 1.94 -15.79 4.06
N LEU A 73 2.60 -15.76 5.22
CA LEU A 73 2.34 -16.75 6.26
C LEU A 73 0.89 -16.70 6.75
N ALA A 74 0.25 -15.54 6.70
CA ALA A 74 -1.16 -15.37 7.04
C ALA A 74 -2.13 -16.04 6.05
N LEU A 75 -1.67 -16.49 4.88
CA LEU A 75 -2.48 -17.29 3.94
C LEU A 75 -2.69 -18.74 4.43
N GLY A 76 -1.85 -19.21 5.35
CA GLY A 76 -1.99 -20.53 5.96
C GLY A 76 -1.27 -21.66 5.23
N GLU A 77 -0.49 -21.33 4.20
CA GLU A 77 0.34 -22.28 3.48
C GLU A 77 1.55 -22.75 4.31
N GLU A 78 2.24 -23.80 3.85
CA GLU A 78 3.50 -24.21 4.46
C GLU A 78 4.57 -23.14 4.31
N ILE A 79 5.32 -22.88 5.38
CA ILE A 79 6.27 -21.76 5.49
C ILE A 79 7.34 -21.80 4.39
N GLY A 80 8.00 -22.95 4.19
CA GLY A 80 9.08 -23.08 3.21
C GLY A 80 8.61 -22.78 1.78
N PRO A 81 7.70 -23.60 1.24
CA PRO A 81 7.15 -23.40 -0.11
C PRO A 81 6.58 -22.00 -0.34
N SER A 82 5.85 -21.46 0.66
CA SER A 82 5.26 -20.12 0.58
C SER A 82 6.31 -19.03 0.39
N LEU A 83 7.44 -19.08 1.12
CA LEU A 83 8.50 -18.07 1.01
C LEU A 83 9.38 -18.27 -0.23
N ASP A 84 9.56 -19.51 -0.68
CA ASP A 84 10.35 -19.85 -1.87
C ASP A 84 9.56 -19.64 -3.18
N GLY A 85 8.27 -19.31 -3.10
CA GLY A 85 7.42 -19.08 -4.28
C GLY A 85 7.03 -20.38 -4.99
N VAL A 86 7.11 -21.51 -4.31
CA VAL A 86 6.64 -22.79 -4.82
C VAL A 86 5.14 -22.87 -4.51
N GLY A 87 4.30 -22.84 -5.56
CA GLY A 87 2.85 -22.81 -5.39
C GLY A 87 2.33 -24.03 -4.64
N GLY A 88 1.35 -23.81 -3.77
CA GLY A 88 0.47 -24.84 -3.24
C GLY A 88 -0.38 -25.46 -4.35
N VAL A 89 -1.05 -26.55 -4.03
CA VAL A 89 -1.84 -27.34 -4.99
C VAL A 89 -2.92 -26.47 -5.66
N GLY A 90 -2.67 -26.06 -6.92
CA GLY A 90 -3.67 -25.44 -7.81
C GLY A 90 -3.68 -23.92 -7.92
N GLY A 91 -2.73 -23.19 -7.28
CA GLY A 91 -2.61 -21.74 -7.42
C GLY A 91 -1.50 -21.27 -8.39
N PRO A 92 -1.58 -20.06 -8.95
CA PRO A 92 -0.48 -19.49 -9.70
C PRO A 92 0.74 -19.36 -8.80
N LEU A 93 1.93 -19.63 -9.37
CA LEU A 93 3.22 -19.44 -8.70
C LEU A 93 3.35 -17.99 -8.25
N ALA A 94 3.20 -17.74 -6.96
CA ALA A 94 3.50 -16.43 -6.39
C ALA A 94 5.01 -16.17 -6.50
N ALA A 95 5.41 -14.95 -6.86
CA ALA A 95 6.84 -14.63 -6.89
C ALA A 95 7.48 -14.89 -5.51
N PRO A 96 8.67 -15.49 -5.39
CA PRO A 96 9.30 -15.74 -4.10
C PRO A 96 9.54 -14.43 -3.34
N VAL A 97 9.55 -14.52 -2.01
CA VAL A 97 10.14 -13.43 -1.21
C VAL A 97 11.61 -13.33 -1.60
N ARG A 98 12.13 -12.13 -1.73
CA ARG A 98 13.51 -11.91 -2.17
C ARG A 98 14.52 -12.72 -1.37
N GLY A 99 15.20 -13.65 -2.04
CA GLY A 99 16.12 -14.61 -1.45
C GLY A 99 15.47 -15.86 -0.85
N GLY A 100 14.15 -16.03 -1.02
CA GLY A 100 13.40 -17.17 -0.49
C GLY A 100 13.49 -17.28 1.04
N LEU A 101 13.18 -18.45 1.55
CA LEU A 101 13.25 -18.77 2.99
C LEU A 101 14.67 -18.52 3.55
N LEU A 102 15.69 -19.03 2.89
CA LEU A 102 17.07 -18.92 3.40
C LEU A 102 17.57 -17.47 3.38
N GLY A 103 17.16 -16.67 2.40
CA GLY A 103 17.45 -15.24 2.34
C GLY A 103 16.75 -14.41 3.43
N CYS A 104 15.76 -14.96 4.11
CA CYS A 104 15.11 -14.32 5.25
C CYS A 104 15.86 -14.53 6.57
N VAL A 105 16.72 -15.56 6.65
CA VAL A 105 17.48 -15.89 7.86
C VAL A 105 18.73 -15.01 7.96
N PRO A 106 19.00 -14.35 9.10
CA PRO A 106 20.23 -13.60 9.27
C PRO A 106 21.48 -14.52 9.20
N HIS A 107 22.58 -14.01 8.68
CA HIS A 107 23.84 -14.75 8.60
C HIS A 107 24.26 -15.32 9.97
N GLY A 108 24.65 -16.60 9.98
CA GLY A 108 25.07 -17.31 11.18
C GLY A 108 23.93 -17.63 12.16
N ARG A 109 22.67 -17.52 11.73
CA ARG A 109 21.49 -17.90 12.49
C ARG A 109 20.73 -19.01 11.79
N ASN A 110 19.78 -19.62 12.53
CA ASN A 110 18.91 -20.68 12.04
C ASN A 110 17.43 -20.41 12.35
N ALA A 111 17.11 -19.14 12.62
CA ALA A 111 15.74 -18.73 12.93
C ALA A 111 15.42 -17.35 12.39
N ILE A 112 14.17 -17.19 11.95
CA ILE A 112 13.50 -15.94 11.67
C ILE A 112 12.66 -15.59 12.90
N ILE A 113 12.76 -14.35 13.39
CA ILE A 113 11.95 -13.86 14.50
C ILE A 113 11.33 -12.53 14.08
N LEU A 114 10.02 -12.56 13.90
CA LEU A 114 9.20 -11.41 13.49
C LEU A 114 8.03 -11.24 14.43
N GLY A 115 7.51 -10.03 14.49
CA GLY A 115 6.25 -9.75 15.19
C GLY A 115 5.57 -8.52 14.60
N CYS A 116 4.29 -8.35 14.90
CA CYS A 116 3.55 -7.14 14.54
C CYS A 116 2.53 -6.78 15.63
N SER A 117 2.09 -5.53 15.59
CA SER A 117 0.94 -5.05 16.36
C SER A 117 -0.14 -4.58 15.39
N VAL A 118 -1.36 -5.04 15.61
CA VAL A 118 -2.54 -4.71 14.81
C VAL A 118 -3.56 -4.03 15.71
N ARG A 119 -4.03 -2.84 15.32
CA ARG A 119 -5.15 -2.17 15.96
C ARG A 119 -6.44 -2.56 15.28
N SER A 120 -7.45 -2.91 16.06
CA SER A 120 -8.75 -3.34 15.56
C SER A 120 -9.86 -3.08 16.57
N ASP A 121 -11.10 -3.39 16.22
CA ASP A 121 -12.23 -3.38 17.17
C ASP A 121 -12.09 -4.39 18.30
N ALA A 122 -11.32 -5.47 18.09
CA ALA A 122 -11.01 -6.43 19.15
C ALA A 122 -10.01 -5.90 20.18
N GLY A 123 -9.33 -4.79 19.91
CA GLY A 123 -8.27 -4.18 20.73
C GLY A 123 -6.93 -4.12 20.02
N LEU A 124 -5.83 -3.94 20.78
CA LEU A 124 -4.47 -3.97 20.28
C LEU A 124 -3.94 -5.42 20.31
N ILE A 125 -3.90 -6.02 19.14
CA ILE A 125 -3.46 -7.40 18.94
C ILE A 125 -1.95 -7.42 18.69
N ARG A 126 -1.22 -8.31 19.36
CA ARG A 126 0.22 -8.51 19.18
C ARG A 126 0.51 -9.95 18.80
N LEU A 127 1.27 -10.13 17.71
CA LEU A 127 1.80 -11.41 17.26
C LEU A 127 3.31 -11.42 17.42
N GLU A 128 3.88 -12.48 18.00
CA GLU A 128 5.30 -12.81 17.98
C GLU A 128 5.49 -14.20 17.39
N LEU A 129 6.40 -14.33 16.43
CA LEU A 129 6.63 -15.54 15.66
C LEU A 129 8.12 -15.88 15.63
N VAL A 130 8.45 -17.13 15.94
CA VAL A 130 9.77 -17.73 15.75
C VAL A 130 9.64 -18.90 14.79
N VAL A 131 10.30 -18.81 13.64
CA VAL A 131 10.41 -19.89 12.65
C VAL A 131 11.84 -20.44 12.69
N ARG A 132 11.99 -21.74 12.88
CA ARG A 132 13.28 -22.45 12.81
C ARG A 132 13.46 -23.02 11.42
N THR A 133 14.70 -22.94 10.93
CA THR A 133 15.10 -23.42 9.61
C THR A 133 16.16 -24.52 9.65
N ASP A 134 16.57 -24.91 10.86
CA ASP A 134 17.43 -26.06 11.10
C ASP A 134 16.62 -27.36 10.99
N GLY A 135 16.92 -28.18 10.02
CA GLY A 135 16.19 -29.40 9.71
C GLY A 135 14.84 -29.08 9.03
N ARG A 136 13.73 -29.61 9.54
CA ARG A 136 12.40 -29.30 9.03
C ARG A 136 11.99 -27.88 9.41
N VAL A 137 11.58 -27.08 8.42
CA VAL A 137 11.06 -25.73 8.64
C VAL A 137 9.79 -25.78 9.46
N ARG A 138 9.72 -25.00 10.54
CA ARG A 138 8.62 -25.09 11.52
C ARG A 138 8.46 -23.82 12.34
N VAL A 139 7.25 -23.57 12.78
CA VAL A 139 6.97 -22.65 13.89
C VAL A 139 7.59 -23.25 15.15
N ALA A 140 8.52 -22.53 15.76
CA ALA A 140 9.13 -22.91 17.03
C ALA A 140 8.45 -22.22 18.22
N ARG A 141 7.95 -21.02 18.00
CA ARG A 141 7.13 -20.28 18.96
C ARG A 141 6.19 -19.36 18.22
N GLU A 142 4.97 -19.30 18.68
CA GLU A 142 3.99 -18.30 18.29
C GLU A 142 3.22 -17.85 19.52
N TRP A 143 3.06 -16.56 19.66
CA TRP A 143 2.36 -15.95 20.78
C TRP A 143 1.44 -14.85 20.24
N LEU A 144 0.17 -14.92 20.60
CA LEU A 144 -0.85 -13.97 20.27
C LEU A 144 -1.46 -13.39 21.54
N ALA A 145 -1.48 -12.08 21.67
CA ALA A 145 -2.13 -11.38 22.77
C ALA A 145 -3.03 -10.26 22.27
N CYS A 146 -4.04 -9.90 23.07
CA CYS A 146 -4.89 -8.76 22.84
C CYS A 146 -4.98 -7.93 24.13
N ASP A 147 -4.71 -6.62 24.05
CA ASP A 147 -4.65 -5.68 25.17
C ASP A 147 -3.81 -6.19 26.34
N GLY A 148 -2.68 -6.86 26.02
CA GLY A 148 -1.75 -7.42 26.99
C GLY A 148 -2.13 -8.80 27.54
N LYS A 149 -3.35 -9.30 27.28
CA LYS A 149 -3.79 -10.64 27.67
C LYS A 149 -3.37 -11.66 26.63
N THR A 150 -2.66 -12.71 27.04
CA THR A 150 -2.32 -13.84 26.16
C THR A 150 -3.59 -14.57 25.74
N LEU A 151 -3.77 -14.75 24.44
CA LEU A 151 -4.89 -15.47 23.84
C LEU A 151 -4.50 -16.82 23.27
N VAL A 152 -3.30 -16.92 22.66
CA VAL A 152 -2.75 -18.15 22.10
C VAL A 152 -1.27 -18.19 22.42
N GLU A 153 -0.78 -19.34 22.85
CA GLU A 153 0.65 -19.57 23.10
C GLU A 153 1.03 -21.00 22.73
N THR A 154 2.16 -21.15 22.07
CA THR A 154 2.75 -22.45 21.76
C THR A 154 3.62 -22.93 22.90
N GLY A 155 3.57 -24.23 23.17
CA GLY A 155 4.34 -24.92 24.20
C GLY A 155 5.34 -25.92 23.62
N GLU A 156 5.38 -27.13 24.20
CA GLU A 156 6.30 -28.19 23.81
C GLU A 156 6.10 -28.66 22.37
N GLN A 157 7.21 -29.03 21.72
CA GLN A 157 7.25 -29.48 20.35
C GLN A 157 7.56 -30.97 20.25
N ASP A 158 6.81 -31.66 19.39
CA ASP A 158 7.23 -32.96 18.85
C ASP A 158 7.76 -32.70 17.42
N VAL A 159 9.07 -32.49 17.32
CA VAL A 159 9.75 -32.23 16.06
C VAL A 159 9.65 -33.42 15.10
N SER A 160 9.65 -34.64 15.64
CA SER A 160 9.58 -35.87 14.85
C SER A 160 8.22 -36.03 14.20
N ALA A 161 7.14 -35.72 14.88
CA ALA A 161 5.78 -35.72 14.36
C ALA A 161 5.42 -34.43 13.61
N GLY A 162 6.29 -33.39 13.63
CA GLY A 162 5.99 -32.09 13.04
C GLY A 162 4.85 -31.35 13.73
N ARG A 163 4.73 -31.52 15.04
CA ARG A 163 3.64 -30.96 15.86
C ARG A 163 4.16 -30.07 16.98
N ILE A 164 3.32 -29.12 17.39
CA ILE A 164 3.56 -28.23 18.52
C ILE A 164 2.29 -28.16 19.36
N ASN A 165 2.42 -28.21 20.67
CA ASN A 165 1.30 -28.01 21.57
C ASN A 165 0.92 -26.54 21.59
N VAL A 166 -0.36 -26.25 21.48
CA VAL A 166 -0.91 -24.89 21.50
C VAL A 166 -1.92 -24.80 22.62
N SER A 167 -1.79 -23.77 23.45
CA SER A 167 -2.82 -23.42 24.43
C SER A 167 -3.54 -22.16 23.97
N TRP A 168 -4.86 -22.11 24.14
CA TRP A 168 -5.66 -20.94 23.87
C TRP A 168 -6.59 -20.60 25.01
N HIS A 169 -6.85 -19.31 25.15
CA HIS A 169 -7.62 -18.77 26.25
C HIS A 169 -9.06 -19.24 26.22
N ASN A 170 -9.53 -19.68 27.39
CA ASN A 170 -10.90 -20.11 27.63
C ASN A 170 -11.35 -19.60 29.01
N ASP A 171 -12.25 -18.64 29.07
CA ASP A 171 -12.76 -18.03 30.31
C ASP A 171 -13.60 -19.01 31.16
N THR A 172 -13.35 -20.32 31.09
CA THR A 172 -14.02 -21.33 31.93
C THR A 172 -13.19 -21.70 33.16
N ARG A 173 -13.84 -22.34 34.15
CA ARG A 173 -13.16 -22.84 35.34
C ARG A 173 -12.10 -23.92 35.05
N GLN A 174 -12.14 -24.55 33.89
CA GLN A 174 -11.20 -25.55 33.46
C GLN A 174 -9.87 -24.94 32.98
N GLY A 175 -9.81 -23.61 32.81
CA GLY A 175 -8.64 -22.91 32.32
C GLY A 175 -8.46 -23.04 30.80
N ASP A 176 -7.25 -22.74 30.32
CA ASP A 176 -6.93 -22.75 28.92
C ASP A 176 -6.95 -24.17 28.32
N ILE A 177 -7.46 -24.28 27.12
CA ILE A 177 -7.53 -25.55 26.37
C ILE A 177 -6.19 -25.76 25.65
N ARG A 178 -5.76 -27.02 25.56
CA ARG A 178 -4.50 -27.41 24.89
C ARG A 178 -4.73 -28.51 23.88
N ALA A 179 -4.10 -28.35 22.71
CA ALA A 179 -4.12 -29.36 21.66
C ALA A 179 -2.86 -29.32 20.79
N PRO A 180 -2.46 -30.43 20.14
CA PRO A 180 -1.36 -30.45 19.18
C PRO A 180 -1.79 -29.93 17.82
N PHE A 181 -0.96 -29.02 17.25
CA PHE A 181 -1.14 -28.43 15.92
C PHE A 181 0.04 -28.80 15.01
N PRO A 182 -0.15 -28.90 13.68
CA PRO A 182 0.93 -28.93 12.70
C PRO A 182 1.80 -27.69 12.83
N SER A 183 3.13 -27.86 12.89
CA SER A 183 4.08 -26.76 13.05
C SER A 183 4.63 -26.19 11.72
N GLY A 184 4.23 -26.74 10.58
CA GLY A 184 4.70 -26.34 9.26
C GLY A 184 4.09 -25.04 8.70
N SER A 185 3.01 -24.56 9.30
CA SER A 185 2.33 -23.30 8.94
C SER A 185 2.03 -22.48 10.18
N LEU A 186 1.66 -21.20 9.98
CA LEU A 186 1.33 -20.28 11.07
C LEU A 186 0.19 -20.85 11.93
N ILE A 187 0.37 -20.89 13.24
CA ILE A 187 -0.62 -21.48 14.18
C ILE A 187 -1.91 -20.64 14.17
N THR A 188 -1.78 -19.32 14.17
CA THR A 188 -2.92 -18.41 14.12
C THR A 188 -3.87 -18.71 12.95
N THR A 189 -3.36 -19.15 11.78
CA THR A 189 -4.22 -19.50 10.64
C THR A 189 -5.03 -20.77 10.85
N GLN A 190 -4.62 -21.63 11.77
CA GLN A 190 -5.28 -22.89 12.07
C GLN A 190 -6.33 -22.75 13.20
N ILE A 191 -6.29 -21.66 13.97
CA ILE A 191 -7.19 -21.41 15.11
C ILE A 191 -8.67 -21.44 14.69
N PRO A 192 -9.14 -20.76 13.60
CA PRO A 192 -10.55 -20.77 13.22
C PRO A 192 -11.10 -22.17 12.90
N LEU A 193 -10.23 -23.12 12.54
CA LEU A 193 -10.62 -24.49 12.21
C LEU A 193 -10.68 -25.42 13.42
N ARG A 194 -10.21 -24.97 14.59
CA ARG A 194 -10.02 -25.84 15.77
C ARG A 194 -10.64 -25.30 17.05
N VAL A 195 -10.92 -24.00 17.13
CA VAL A 195 -11.55 -23.35 18.28
C VAL A 195 -13.04 -23.22 18.00
N ALA A 196 -13.87 -23.76 18.89
CA ALA A 196 -15.32 -23.85 18.65
C ALA A 196 -16.06 -22.52 18.91
N GLY A 197 -15.47 -21.59 19.65
CA GLY A 197 -16.16 -20.35 20.07
C GLY A 197 -17.24 -20.58 21.10
N SER A 198 -17.13 -21.64 21.89
CA SER A 198 -18.13 -22.06 22.86
C SER A 198 -18.15 -21.22 24.15
N SER A 199 -17.08 -20.48 24.40
CA SER A 199 -16.92 -19.63 25.57
C SER A 199 -16.61 -18.18 25.17
N PRO A 200 -16.86 -17.20 26.06
CA PRO A 200 -16.46 -15.81 25.80
C PRO A 200 -14.95 -15.66 25.54
N GLY A 201 -14.11 -16.47 26.20
CA GLY A 201 -12.66 -16.50 25.95
C GLY A 201 -12.32 -17.00 24.54
N GLU A 202 -12.93 -18.09 24.09
CA GLU A 202 -12.75 -18.60 22.73
C GLU A 202 -13.26 -17.62 21.68
N CYS A 203 -14.40 -16.94 21.93
CA CYS A 203 -14.88 -15.87 21.02
C CYS A 203 -13.87 -14.73 20.90
N LYS A 204 -13.18 -14.34 21.97
CA LYS A 204 -12.09 -13.33 21.91
C LYS A 204 -10.89 -13.84 21.12
N VAL A 205 -10.52 -15.10 21.26
CA VAL A 205 -9.44 -15.73 20.48
C VAL A 205 -9.77 -15.67 18.99
N LEU A 206 -10.99 -16.09 18.61
CA LEU A 206 -11.44 -16.06 17.21
C LEU A 206 -11.48 -14.65 16.65
N ALA A 207 -12.07 -13.69 17.38
CA ALA A 207 -12.14 -12.30 16.93
C ALA A 207 -10.75 -11.69 16.74
N ALA A 208 -9.83 -11.87 17.68
CA ALA A 208 -8.46 -11.35 17.55
C ALA A 208 -7.71 -12.01 16.39
N THR A 209 -7.87 -13.32 16.22
CA THR A 209 -7.27 -14.07 15.10
C THR A 209 -7.79 -13.57 13.74
N GLU A 210 -9.10 -13.42 13.58
CA GLU A 210 -9.72 -12.93 12.35
C GLU A 210 -9.24 -11.52 12.00
N GLN A 211 -9.22 -10.61 12.97
CA GLN A 211 -8.76 -9.23 12.76
C GLN A 211 -7.27 -9.17 12.39
N LEU A 212 -6.42 -9.96 13.04
CA LEU A 212 -5.00 -10.06 12.70
C LEU A 212 -4.81 -10.58 11.27
N LEU A 213 -5.45 -11.70 10.92
CA LEU A 213 -5.32 -12.30 9.59
C LEU A 213 -5.85 -11.36 8.52
N THR A 214 -6.95 -10.64 8.77
CA THR A 214 -7.48 -9.63 7.85
C THR A 214 -6.43 -8.54 7.58
N ALA A 215 -5.81 -7.98 8.62
CA ALA A 215 -4.79 -6.94 8.45
C ALA A 215 -3.56 -7.44 7.66
N LEU A 216 -3.15 -8.68 7.88
CA LEU A 216 -1.96 -9.27 7.23
C LEU A 216 -2.23 -9.74 5.80
N ARG A 217 -3.44 -10.21 5.47
CA ARG A 217 -3.80 -10.64 4.11
C ARG A 217 -4.01 -9.47 3.14
N GLU A 218 -4.46 -8.33 3.63
CA GLU A 218 -4.67 -7.12 2.83
C GLU A 218 -3.36 -6.32 2.63
N VAL A 219 -2.27 -7.00 2.29
CA VAL A 219 -0.96 -6.40 1.99
C VAL A 219 -0.61 -6.63 0.53
N PHE A 220 -0.33 -5.56 -0.21
CA PHE A 220 0.04 -5.61 -1.62
C PHE A 220 1.46 -5.08 -1.83
N PRO A 221 2.45 -5.95 -2.08
CA PRO A 221 3.77 -5.51 -2.50
C PRO A 221 3.71 -5.06 -3.95
N VAL A 222 4.19 -3.85 -4.24
CA VAL A 222 4.25 -3.30 -5.60
C VAL A 222 5.69 -2.94 -5.96
N HIS A 223 6.14 -3.52 -7.06
CA HIS A 223 7.47 -3.29 -7.62
C HIS A 223 7.36 -3.26 -9.15
N PRO A 224 6.94 -2.13 -9.74
CA PRO A 224 6.75 -2.03 -11.19
C PRO A 224 8.05 -2.30 -11.94
N VAL A 225 7.99 -3.21 -12.91
CA VAL A 225 9.12 -3.58 -13.78
C VAL A 225 8.84 -3.07 -15.19
N PRO A 226 9.34 -1.89 -15.58
CA PRO A 226 9.02 -1.28 -16.88
C PRO A 226 9.28 -2.18 -18.08
N ALA A 227 10.33 -2.98 -18.04
CA ALA A 227 10.63 -3.94 -19.11
C ALA A 227 9.47 -4.94 -19.35
N LEU A 228 8.77 -5.36 -18.31
CA LEU A 228 7.61 -6.25 -18.42
C LEU A 228 6.33 -5.50 -18.82
N MET A 229 6.22 -4.24 -18.44
CA MET A 229 5.06 -3.39 -18.73
C MET A 229 4.97 -2.96 -20.19
N ARG A 230 6.08 -3.03 -20.95
CA ARG A 230 6.17 -2.71 -22.39
C ARG A 230 5.55 -3.76 -23.28
N GLY A 231 5.22 -4.92 -22.75
CA GLY A 231 4.68 -6.04 -23.53
C GLY A 231 3.20 -5.85 -23.90
N TRP A 232 2.84 -6.36 -25.07
CA TRP A 232 1.45 -6.56 -25.45
C TRP A 232 0.83 -7.71 -24.65
N VAL A 233 -0.22 -7.44 -23.88
CA VAL A 233 -0.86 -8.40 -22.97
C VAL A 233 -2.19 -8.91 -23.54
N ARG A 234 -2.66 -10.06 -23.08
CA ARG A 234 -3.99 -10.56 -23.42
C ARG A 234 -5.06 -9.74 -22.67
N PRO A 235 -6.24 -9.50 -23.28
CA PRO A 235 -7.39 -9.00 -22.55
C PRO A 235 -7.82 -10.03 -21.51
N GLU A 236 -8.17 -9.54 -20.34
CA GLU A 236 -8.67 -10.33 -19.22
C GLU A 236 -9.79 -9.53 -18.56
N ALA A 237 -11.00 -10.10 -18.51
CA ALA A 237 -12.19 -9.37 -18.02
C ALA A 237 -12.02 -8.91 -16.58
N ASP A 238 -11.46 -9.78 -15.74
CA ASP A 238 -11.21 -9.51 -14.32
C ASP A 238 -9.73 -9.25 -14.01
N ALA A 239 -9.02 -8.62 -14.96
CA ALA A 239 -7.59 -8.34 -14.80
C ALA A 239 -7.29 -7.71 -13.43
N ARG A 240 -6.45 -8.36 -12.63
CA ARG A 240 -5.94 -7.84 -11.37
C ARG A 240 -4.49 -7.42 -11.57
N LEU A 241 -4.13 -6.25 -11.06
CA LEU A 241 -2.79 -5.71 -11.23
C LEU A 241 -1.77 -6.58 -10.47
N LEU A 242 -0.83 -7.14 -11.22
CA LEU A 242 0.27 -7.90 -10.65
C LEU A 242 1.26 -6.99 -9.91
N PRO A 243 2.00 -7.49 -8.92
CA PRO A 243 3.04 -6.72 -8.21
C PRO A 243 4.08 -6.05 -9.14
N SER A 244 4.44 -6.71 -10.25
CA SER A 244 5.35 -6.19 -11.28
C SER A 244 4.72 -5.19 -12.24
N ALA A 245 3.39 -5.01 -12.17
CA ALA A 245 2.58 -4.25 -13.11
C ALA A 245 2.71 -4.72 -14.58
N ALA A 246 3.19 -5.95 -14.83
CA ALA A 246 3.37 -6.49 -16.19
C ALA A 246 2.09 -6.48 -17.03
N ASN A 247 0.92 -6.61 -16.39
CA ASN A 247 -0.40 -6.62 -17.02
C ASN A 247 -1.14 -5.29 -16.95
N LEU A 248 -0.43 -4.18 -16.69
CA LEU A 248 -1.05 -2.86 -16.50
C LEU A 248 -1.98 -2.45 -17.64
N SER A 249 -1.62 -2.80 -18.91
CA SER A 249 -2.45 -2.51 -20.09
C SER A 249 -3.82 -3.19 -20.04
N ALA A 250 -3.90 -4.42 -19.51
CA ALA A 250 -5.17 -5.13 -19.33
C ALA A 250 -6.01 -4.51 -18.19
N VAL A 251 -5.35 -4.14 -17.09
CA VAL A 251 -6.00 -3.46 -15.97
C VAL A 251 -6.54 -2.09 -16.39
N LEU A 252 -5.78 -1.34 -17.21
CA LEU A 252 -6.23 -0.04 -17.74
C LEU A 252 -7.47 -0.20 -18.62
N ALA A 253 -7.50 -1.21 -19.50
CA ALA A 253 -8.67 -1.53 -20.33
C ALA A 253 -9.89 -1.88 -19.47
N ARG A 254 -9.71 -2.68 -18.41
CA ARG A 254 -10.77 -2.99 -17.45
C ARG A 254 -11.30 -1.72 -16.78
N LEU A 255 -10.43 -0.87 -16.24
CA LEU A 255 -10.83 0.38 -15.58
C LEU A 255 -11.59 1.33 -16.52
N GLN A 256 -11.17 1.39 -17.78
CA GLN A 256 -11.82 2.19 -18.82
C GLN A 256 -13.25 1.71 -19.09
N GLY A 257 -13.48 0.40 -19.10
CA GLY A 257 -14.80 -0.20 -19.31
C GLY A 257 -15.72 -0.19 -18.09
N GLU A 258 -15.16 -0.37 -16.87
CA GLU A 258 -15.96 -0.55 -15.65
C GLU A 258 -16.34 0.77 -14.97
N CYS A 259 -15.45 1.77 -14.95
CA CYS A 259 -15.67 2.95 -14.13
C CYS A 259 -15.00 4.23 -14.65
N ALA A 260 -15.75 5.02 -15.41
CA ALA A 260 -15.29 6.32 -15.94
C ALA A 260 -14.76 7.26 -14.84
N ARG A 261 -15.31 7.22 -13.63
CA ARG A 261 -14.84 8.04 -12.50
C ARG A 261 -13.45 7.64 -12.04
N ARG A 262 -13.17 6.33 -11.86
CA ARG A 262 -11.85 5.82 -11.46
C ARG A 262 -10.83 6.11 -12.56
N TYR A 263 -11.19 5.82 -13.79
CA TYR A 263 -10.37 6.12 -14.95
C TYR A 263 -10.01 7.61 -15.07
N GLY A 264 -11.00 8.49 -14.95
CA GLY A 264 -10.78 9.93 -15.00
C GLY A 264 -9.93 10.46 -13.83
N ARG A 265 -9.99 9.83 -12.65
CA ARG A 265 -9.08 10.14 -11.53
C ARG A 265 -7.65 9.70 -11.81
N LEU A 266 -7.48 8.50 -12.38
CA LEU A 266 -6.17 7.99 -12.77
C LEU A 266 -5.53 8.91 -13.82
N LEU A 267 -6.28 9.29 -14.87
CA LEU A 267 -5.82 10.22 -15.89
C LEU A 267 -5.35 11.55 -15.26
N ARG A 268 -6.17 12.17 -14.41
CA ARG A 268 -5.79 13.42 -13.74
C ARG A 268 -4.56 13.29 -12.85
N ALA A 269 -4.41 12.18 -12.14
CA ALA A 269 -3.25 11.95 -11.29
C ALA A 269 -1.95 11.83 -12.11
N VAL A 270 -2.01 11.14 -13.25
CA VAL A 270 -0.87 11.01 -14.16
C VAL A 270 -0.57 12.34 -14.83
N GLN A 271 -1.59 13.09 -15.30
CA GLN A 271 -1.46 14.44 -15.86
C GLN A 271 -0.77 15.41 -14.91
N ALA A 272 -1.15 15.39 -13.63
CA ALA A 272 -0.59 16.29 -12.62
C ALA A 272 0.91 16.05 -12.32
N ALA A 273 1.41 14.85 -12.63
CA ALA A 273 2.80 14.47 -12.41
C ALA A 273 3.60 14.29 -13.72
N ALA A 274 2.96 14.33 -14.87
CA ALA A 274 3.64 14.23 -16.17
C ALA A 274 4.54 15.44 -16.40
N PRO A 275 5.74 15.24 -16.99
CA PRO A 275 6.68 16.34 -17.26
C PRO A 275 6.28 17.19 -18.47
N HIS A 276 5.29 16.74 -19.24
CA HIS A 276 4.76 17.38 -20.44
C HIS A 276 3.23 17.23 -20.49
N PRO A 277 2.52 18.02 -21.30
CA PRO A 277 1.08 17.90 -21.43
C PRO A 277 0.67 16.50 -21.89
N LEU A 278 -0.18 15.85 -21.11
CA LEU A 278 -0.80 14.57 -21.41
C LEU A 278 -2.30 14.82 -21.59
N LEU A 279 -2.84 14.56 -22.79
CA LEU A 279 -4.26 14.78 -23.08
C LEU A 279 -5.11 13.59 -22.64
N GLY A 280 -4.58 12.36 -22.75
CA GLY A 280 -5.33 11.15 -22.46
C GLY A 280 -4.46 9.95 -22.13
N LEU A 281 -5.11 8.97 -21.57
CA LEU A 281 -4.65 7.58 -21.51
C LEU A 281 -5.59 6.76 -22.38
N ASP A 282 -5.08 5.75 -23.07
CA ASP A 282 -5.90 4.90 -23.92
C ASP A 282 -5.32 3.48 -23.93
N VAL A 283 -5.99 2.56 -24.61
CA VAL A 283 -5.52 1.19 -24.80
C VAL A 283 -5.60 0.83 -26.27
N ALA A 284 -4.44 0.67 -26.91
CA ALA A 284 -4.35 0.15 -28.26
C ALA A 284 -4.70 -1.33 -28.26
N ARG A 285 -5.40 -1.76 -29.30
CA ARG A 285 -5.83 -3.15 -29.52
C ARG A 285 -5.27 -3.64 -30.85
N ARG A 286 -4.76 -4.87 -30.90
CA ARG A 286 -4.33 -5.52 -32.15
C ARG A 286 -4.67 -7.00 -32.14
N GLY A 287 -4.82 -7.57 -33.33
CA GLY A 287 -5.16 -9.00 -33.53
C GLY A 287 -6.66 -9.23 -33.72
N SER A 288 -7.04 -10.48 -34.01
CA SER A 288 -8.43 -10.94 -34.07
C SER A 288 -8.98 -11.17 -32.66
N LEU A 289 -10.30 -11.31 -32.51
CA LEU A 289 -10.97 -11.51 -31.21
C LEU A 289 -10.33 -12.62 -30.35
N SER A 290 -9.88 -13.70 -30.96
CA SER A 290 -9.25 -14.82 -30.25
C SER A 290 -7.76 -14.59 -29.90
N GLN A 291 -7.12 -13.63 -30.57
CA GLN A 291 -5.71 -13.30 -30.42
C GLN A 291 -5.49 -11.83 -30.05
N GLU A 292 -6.53 -11.19 -29.54
CA GLU A 292 -6.44 -9.79 -29.15
C GLU A 292 -5.31 -9.54 -28.14
N ARG A 293 -4.61 -8.42 -28.35
CA ARG A 293 -3.56 -7.93 -27.46
C ARG A 293 -3.81 -6.46 -27.17
N LEU A 294 -3.49 -6.08 -25.96
CA LEU A 294 -3.68 -4.75 -25.39
C LEU A 294 -2.33 -4.11 -25.07
N LEU A 295 -2.22 -2.81 -25.34
CA LEU A 295 -1.08 -1.99 -24.96
C LEU A 295 -1.58 -0.64 -24.47
N ALA A 296 -1.13 -0.18 -23.29
CA ALA A 296 -1.43 1.16 -22.81
C ALA A 296 -0.80 2.22 -23.71
N VAL A 297 -1.50 3.34 -23.90
CA VAL A 297 -1.09 4.43 -24.79
C VAL A 297 -1.29 5.77 -24.08
N PHE A 298 -0.29 6.61 -24.15
CA PHE A 298 -0.31 8.00 -23.69
C PHE A 298 -0.63 8.90 -24.88
N ASP A 299 -1.65 9.75 -24.79
CA ASP A 299 -1.94 10.78 -25.75
C ASP A 299 -1.22 12.07 -25.35
N GLU A 300 -0.14 12.37 -26.02
CA GLU A 300 0.73 13.52 -25.75
C GLU A 300 0.40 14.72 -26.65
N GLY A 301 -0.81 14.74 -27.20
CA GLY A 301 -1.32 15.85 -28.01
C GLY A 301 -0.53 16.06 -29.29
N VAL A 302 0.19 17.17 -29.37
CA VAL A 302 0.98 17.55 -30.58
C VAL A 302 2.08 16.52 -30.87
N LEU A 303 2.63 15.86 -29.87
CA LEU A 303 3.64 14.81 -30.02
C LEU A 303 3.05 13.49 -30.53
N GLY A 304 1.72 13.36 -30.50
CA GLY A 304 1.02 12.17 -30.93
C GLY A 304 0.76 11.17 -29.81
N ARG A 305 0.68 9.89 -30.16
CA ARG A 305 0.32 8.79 -29.25
C ARG A 305 1.52 7.88 -29.03
N THR A 306 1.99 7.84 -27.78
CA THR A 306 3.13 7.02 -27.36
C THR A 306 2.64 5.74 -26.68
N GLY A 307 2.96 4.57 -27.23
CA GLY A 307 2.66 3.28 -26.61
C GLY A 307 3.55 3.01 -25.39
N ALA A 308 3.08 2.15 -24.49
CA ALA A 308 3.86 1.71 -23.33
C ALA A 308 5.20 1.07 -23.74
N ASP A 309 5.31 0.47 -24.93
CA ASP A 309 6.53 -0.09 -25.52
C ASP A 309 7.61 0.96 -25.77
N GLN A 310 7.21 2.23 -25.94
CA GLN A 310 8.09 3.38 -26.21
C GLN A 310 8.19 4.35 -25.03
N ALA A 311 7.26 4.27 -24.08
CA ALA A 311 7.20 5.17 -22.94
C ALA A 311 8.43 5.05 -22.01
N SER A 312 8.77 6.14 -21.34
CA SER A 312 9.87 6.16 -20.37
C SER A 312 9.55 5.28 -19.14
N ASP A 313 10.59 4.75 -18.50
CA ASP A 313 10.46 3.95 -17.27
C ASP A 313 9.72 4.73 -16.18
N GLY A 314 10.00 6.02 -16.04
CA GLY A 314 9.35 6.89 -15.07
C GLY A 314 7.84 7.00 -15.31
N MET A 315 7.41 7.23 -16.55
CA MET A 315 5.98 7.32 -16.88
C MET A 315 5.23 6.01 -16.63
N LEU A 316 5.85 4.87 -16.96
CA LEU A 316 5.26 3.55 -16.67
C LEU A 316 5.14 3.32 -15.15
N ARG A 317 6.16 3.63 -14.37
CA ARG A 317 6.12 3.53 -12.90
C ARG A 317 5.08 4.48 -12.30
N LEU A 318 5.04 5.73 -12.75
CA LEU A 318 4.06 6.72 -12.34
C LEU A 318 2.62 6.20 -12.54
N LEU A 319 2.34 5.68 -13.75
CA LEU A 319 1.03 5.11 -14.07
C LEU A 319 0.69 3.91 -13.18
N ALA A 320 1.64 3.00 -12.96
CA ALA A 320 1.44 1.83 -12.11
C ALA A 320 1.15 2.21 -10.65
N PHE A 321 1.95 3.08 -10.05
CA PHE A 321 1.73 3.52 -8.67
C PHE A 321 0.42 4.32 -8.52
N ALA A 322 0.09 5.19 -9.48
CA ALA A 322 -1.18 5.90 -9.47
C ALA A 322 -2.37 4.93 -9.58
N ALA A 323 -2.27 3.90 -10.42
CA ALA A 323 -3.28 2.86 -10.54
C ALA A 323 -3.47 2.11 -9.21
N VAL A 324 -2.39 1.67 -8.55
CA VAL A 324 -2.45 1.00 -7.23
C VAL A 324 -3.18 1.87 -6.20
N LEU A 325 -2.79 3.13 -6.07
CA LEU A 325 -3.35 4.04 -5.06
C LEU A 325 -4.84 4.35 -5.29
N LEU A 326 -5.30 4.38 -6.54
CA LEU A 326 -6.64 4.82 -6.91
C LEU A 326 -7.66 3.68 -7.07
N THR A 327 -7.23 2.42 -7.23
CA THR A 327 -8.14 1.32 -7.59
C THR A 327 -8.59 0.49 -6.39
N GLY A 328 -7.76 0.31 -5.39
CA GLY A 328 -8.06 -0.50 -4.20
C GLY A 328 -8.00 -2.01 -4.45
N ALA A 329 -8.24 -2.82 -3.41
CA ALA A 329 -8.03 -4.27 -3.38
C ALA A 329 -8.77 -5.06 -4.48
N GLY A 330 -9.92 -4.58 -4.96
CA GLY A 330 -10.71 -5.30 -6.00
C GLY A 330 -10.06 -5.35 -7.39
N VAL A 331 -9.03 -4.54 -7.63
CA VAL A 331 -8.31 -4.47 -8.91
C VAL A 331 -6.84 -4.90 -8.76
N LEU A 332 -6.41 -5.19 -7.54
CA LEU A 332 -5.06 -5.65 -7.23
C LEU A 332 -5.06 -7.17 -7.05
N ASP A 333 -3.94 -7.80 -7.38
CA ASP A 333 -3.74 -9.23 -7.15
C ASP A 333 -3.41 -9.49 -5.67
N VAL A 334 -4.45 -9.37 -4.86
CA VAL A 334 -4.44 -9.64 -3.41
C VAL A 334 -5.43 -10.76 -3.16
N GLU A 335 -5.05 -11.76 -2.39
CA GLU A 335 -6.00 -12.75 -1.88
C GLU A 335 -6.86 -12.12 -0.79
N PRO A 336 -8.13 -11.81 -1.07
CA PRO A 336 -8.96 -11.13 -0.09
C PRO A 336 -9.35 -12.09 1.05
N ALA A 337 -9.44 -11.55 2.26
CA ALA A 337 -10.17 -12.22 3.34
C ALA A 337 -11.67 -12.21 2.97
N LEU A 338 -12.13 -13.23 2.23
CA LEU A 338 -13.49 -13.29 1.67
C LEU A 338 -14.59 -13.23 2.73
N GLU A 339 -14.26 -13.63 3.96
CA GLU A 339 -15.16 -13.67 5.10
C GLU A 339 -15.44 -12.28 5.70
N VAL A 340 -14.58 -11.29 5.41
CA VAL A 340 -14.70 -9.92 5.94
C VAL A 340 -15.20 -8.99 4.85
N PRO A 341 -16.29 -8.22 5.07
CA PRO A 341 -16.79 -7.24 4.11
C PRO A 341 -15.70 -6.25 3.69
N TRP A 342 -15.61 -5.92 2.41
CA TRP A 342 -14.59 -5.00 1.87
C TRP A 342 -14.55 -3.64 2.58
N ALA A 343 -15.70 -3.17 3.08
CA ALA A 343 -15.80 -1.92 3.83
C ALA A 343 -15.05 -1.96 5.17
N GLN A 344 -14.76 -3.15 5.68
CA GLN A 344 -14.04 -3.37 6.94
C GLN A 344 -12.57 -3.74 6.72
N ARG A 345 -12.10 -3.74 5.48
CA ARG A 345 -10.71 -4.04 5.12
C ARG A 345 -9.94 -2.76 4.86
N GLN A 346 -8.63 -2.80 5.10
CA GLN A 346 -7.72 -1.72 4.76
C GLN A 346 -6.52 -2.29 4.03
N LEU A 347 -6.30 -1.85 2.81
CA LEU A 347 -5.17 -2.26 1.99
C LEU A 347 -3.89 -1.59 2.48
N THR A 348 -2.84 -2.36 2.75
CA THR A 348 -1.49 -1.86 2.98
C THR A 348 -0.63 -2.09 1.74
N VAL A 349 -0.22 -1.02 1.08
CA VAL A 349 0.65 -1.06 -0.10
C VAL A 349 2.11 -0.97 0.34
N LEU A 350 2.93 -1.91 -0.11
CA LEU A 350 4.38 -1.90 0.07
C LEU A 350 5.03 -1.46 -1.23
N ALA A 351 5.52 -0.22 -1.29
CA ALA A 351 6.11 0.34 -2.49
C ALA A 351 7.64 0.37 -2.39
N GLU A 352 8.30 -0.55 -3.09
CA GLU A 352 9.75 -0.54 -3.21
C GLU A 352 10.20 0.45 -4.29
N ASP A 353 11.25 1.22 -4.00
CA ASP A 353 11.86 2.18 -4.93
C ASP A 353 10.84 3.13 -5.60
N LEU A 354 9.93 3.70 -4.81
CA LEU A 354 8.84 4.56 -5.29
C LEU A 354 9.33 5.71 -6.19
N GLY A 355 10.52 6.25 -5.91
CA GLY A 355 11.13 7.35 -6.67
C GLY A 355 12.00 6.92 -7.86
N ALA A 356 12.15 5.62 -8.14
CA ALA A 356 13.05 5.18 -9.19
C ALA A 356 12.58 5.64 -10.57
N GLY A 357 13.46 6.37 -11.28
CA GLY A 357 13.16 6.93 -12.60
C GLY A 357 12.20 8.12 -12.60
N LEU A 358 11.84 8.64 -11.43
CA LEU A 358 11.00 9.82 -11.25
C LEU A 358 11.81 11.01 -10.73
N SER A 359 11.42 12.22 -11.09
CA SER A 359 11.92 13.44 -10.46
C SER A 359 11.41 13.57 -9.02
N ALA A 360 12.03 14.46 -8.24
CA ALA A 360 11.56 14.76 -6.89
C ALA A 360 10.11 15.28 -6.88
N ASP A 361 9.72 16.12 -7.85
CA ASP A 361 8.37 16.65 -7.98
C ASP A 361 7.35 15.59 -8.35
N GLN A 362 7.70 14.68 -9.26
CA GLN A 362 6.85 13.54 -9.63
C GLN A 362 6.63 12.60 -8.44
N THR A 363 7.70 12.29 -7.72
CA THR A 363 7.63 11.47 -6.50
C THR A 363 6.81 12.16 -5.41
N ALA A 364 6.98 13.47 -5.22
CA ALA A 364 6.18 14.25 -4.29
C ALA A 364 4.70 14.28 -4.70
N SER A 365 4.39 14.33 -5.99
CA SER A 365 3.01 14.28 -6.50
C SER A 365 2.35 12.94 -6.20
N LEU A 366 3.07 11.80 -6.38
CA LEU A 366 2.60 10.48 -5.97
C LEU A 366 2.36 10.40 -4.45
N LEU A 367 3.26 10.96 -3.64
CA LEU A 367 3.10 10.96 -2.18
C LEU A 367 1.93 11.84 -1.72
N ARG A 368 1.64 12.97 -2.41
CA ARG A 368 0.43 13.78 -2.15
C ARG A 368 -0.83 12.99 -2.50
N LEU A 369 -0.84 12.27 -3.62
CA LEU A 369 -1.93 11.36 -3.98
C LEU A 369 -2.10 10.26 -2.93
N ALA A 370 -1.00 9.63 -2.49
CA ALA A 370 -1.03 8.61 -1.43
C ALA A 370 -1.61 9.19 -0.13
N ARG A 371 -1.18 10.39 0.28
CA ARG A 371 -1.72 11.08 1.47
C ARG A 371 -3.23 11.31 1.37
N GLU A 372 -3.72 11.75 0.20
CA GLU A 372 -5.17 11.91 -0.03
C GLU A 372 -5.91 10.58 0.12
N MET A 373 -5.36 9.50 -0.43
CA MET A 373 -5.99 8.19 -0.38
C MET A 373 -5.93 7.55 1.01
N CYS A 374 -4.81 7.71 1.73
CA CYS A 374 -4.68 7.28 3.12
C CYS A 374 -5.64 8.04 4.05
N GLY A 375 -5.88 9.33 3.78
CA GLY A 375 -6.86 10.12 4.53
C GLY A 375 -8.32 9.65 4.37
N LYS A 376 -8.61 8.76 3.42
CA LYS A 376 -9.92 8.10 3.24
C LYS A 376 -10.03 6.75 3.95
N ASP A 377 -9.02 6.36 4.70
CA ASP A 377 -8.96 5.12 5.49
C ASP A 377 -9.13 3.81 4.70
N HIS A 378 -8.90 3.80 3.39
CA HIS A 378 -8.97 2.59 2.55
C HIS A 378 -7.61 2.00 2.24
N VAL A 379 -6.58 2.84 2.22
CA VAL A 379 -5.23 2.49 1.83
C VAL A 379 -4.24 3.01 2.86
N ARG A 380 -3.21 2.23 3.13
CA ARG A 380 -1.99 2.66 3.82
C ARG A 380 -0.82 2.46 2.87
N LEU A 381 0.19 3.29 2.98
CA LEU A 381 1.40 3.17 2.17
C LEU A 381 2.64 3.09 3.06
N LEU A 382 3.39 2.02 2.89
CA LEU A 382 4.75 1.87 3.38
C LEU A 382 5.69 1.85 2.18
N ALA A 383 6.44 2.93 1.97
CA ALA A 383 7.29 3.10 0.80
C ALA A 383 8.77 3.18 1.16
N ALA A 384 9.64 2.85 0.21
CA ALA A 384 11.09 3.04 0.32
C ALA A 384 11.57 4.08 -0.69
N LEU A 385 12.36 5.05 -0.23
CA LEU A 385 13.06 6.05 -1.03
C LEU A 385 14.54 6.07 -0.68
N GLN A 386 15.39 6.52 -1.60
CA GLN A 386 16.80 6.77 -1.29
C GLN A 386 16.97 8.14 -0.60
N ASP A 387 16.32 9.16 -1.16
CA ASP A 387 16.36 10.54 -0.67
C ASP A 387 14.99 10.95 -0.12
N PRO A 388 14.91 11.51 1.10
CA PRO A 388 13.67 11.98 1.70
C PRO A 388 13.16 13.32 1.12
N ALA A 389 13.91 14.00 0.25
CA ALA A 389 13.56 15.32 -0.28
C ALA A 389 12.14 15.38 -0.86
N ALA A 390 11.78 14.38 -1.69
CA ALA A 390 10.44 14.29 -2.28
C ALA A 390 9.34 14.11 -1.21
N ALA A 391 9.60 13.33 -0.16
CA ALA A 391 8.65 13.12 0.92
C ALA A 391 8.48 14.38 1.79
N ARG A 392 9.56 15.09 2.05
CA ARG A 392 9.51 16.41 2.71
C ARG A 392 8.74 17.44 1.89
N LEU A 393 8.94 17.45 0.57
CA LEU A 393 8.20 18.30 -0.37
C LEU A 393 6.70 17.96 -0.41
N ALA A 394 6.34 16.71 -0.28
CA ALA A 394 4.93 16.28 -0.22
C ALA A 394 4.24 16.70 1.08
N GLY A 395 4.96 16.67 2.21
CA GLY A 395 4.46 16.96 3.55
C GLY A 395 3.45 15.93 4.08
N GLY A 396 3.31 15.84 5.40
CA GLY A 396 2.36 14.92 6.05
C GLY A 396 2.71 13.44 5.87
N VAL A 397 3.98 13.13 5.75
CA VAL A 397 4.57 11.80 5.61
C VAL A 397 5.37 11.49 6.87
N GLU A 398 5.17 10.31 7.45
CA GLU A 398 6.03 9.81 8.52
C GLU A 398 7.33 9.30 7.90
N LEU A 399 8.45 9.89 8.30
CA LEU A 399 9.76 9.54 7.79
C LEU A 399 10.50 8.66 8.80
N VAL A 400 11.10 7.58 8.31
CA VAL A 400 11.96 6.69 9.10
C VAL A 400 13.28 6.51 8.38
N GLU A 401 14.34 6.99 8.98
CA GLU A 401 15.70 6.79 8.48
C GLU A 401 16.11 5.33 8.66
N CYS A 402 16.61 4.75 7.59
CA CYS A 402 17.19 3.41 7.57
C CYS A 402 18.70 3.52 7.37
N GLY A 403 19.47 3.05 8.32
CA GLY A 403 20.92 3.09 8.31
C GLY A 403 21.56 1.75 8.69
N ARG A 404 22.89 1.73 8.74
CA ARG A 404 23.68 0.62 9.29
C ARG A 404 24.38 1.08 10.56
N ASP A 405 24.29 0.27 11.59
CA ASP A 405 25.10 0.46 12.78
C ASP A 405 26.58 0.19 12.43
N PRO A 406 27.50 1.13 12.65
CA PRO A 406 28.89 0.99 12.20
C PRO A 406 29.66 -0.09 12.94
N LEU A 407 29.26 -0.45 14.16
CA LEU A 407 29.94 -1.44 14.98
C LEU A 407 29.45 -2.86 14.69
N SER A 408 28.15 -3.02 14.61
CA SER A 408 27.53 -4.36 14.44
C SER A 408 27.22 -4.71 12.97
N GLY A 409 27.16 -3.73 12.09
CA GLY A 409 26.75 -3.89 10.70
C GLY A 409 25.25 -4.17 10.50
N TYR A 410 24.45 -4.26 11.58
CA TYR A 410 23.01 -4.48 11.47
C TYR A 410 22.29 -3.23 11.00
N SER A 411 21.16 -3.42 10.32
CA SER A 411 20.26 -2.33 9.96
C SER A 411 19.57 -1.76 11.20
N VAL A 412 19.47 -0.43 11.24
CA VAL A 412 18.77 0.34 12.29
C VAL A 412 17.71 1.21 11.67
N LEU A 413 16.63 1.42 12.40
CA LEU A 413 15.51 2.28 12.03
C LEU A 413 15.44 3.42 13.05
N ARG A 414 15.38 4.66 12.56
CA ARG A 414 15.24 5.86 13.37
C ARG A 414 14.10 6.70 12.82
N PRO A 415 12.97 6.83 13.53
CA PRO A 415 11.96 7.80 13.14
C PRO A 415 12.55 9.20 13.08
N ASP A 416 12.33 9.93 12.00
CA ASP A 416 12.71 11.34 11.93
C ASP A 416 11.92 12.11 13.00
N PRO A 417 12.52 13.12 13.65
CA PRO A 417 11.78 13.95 14.58
C PRO A 417 10.59 14.59 13.85
N ALA A 418 9.39 14.45 14.44
CA ALA A 418 8.20 15.07 13.88
C ALA A 418 8.46 16.55 13.62
N PRO A 419 8.11 17.11 12.46
CA PRO A 419 8.24 18.53 12.22
C PRO A 419 7.47 19.27 13.33
N PRO A 420 8.00 20.39 13.84
CA PRO A 420 7.32 21.15 14.87
C PRO A 420 5.88 21.42 14.41
N ARG A 421 4.91 21.04 15.23
CA ARG A 421 3.51 21.35 14.94
C ARG A 421 3.41 22.87 14.87
N VAL A 422 3.21 23.40 13.68
CA VAL A 422 2.81 24.79 13.52
C VAL A 422 1.48 24.91 14.28
N PRO A 423 1.41 25.73 15.35
CA PRO A 423 0.15 25.90 16.06
C PRO A 423 -0.90 26.37 15.04
N ALA A 424 -2.06 25.71 15.03
CA ALA A 424 -3.18 26.15 14.20
C ALA A 424 -3.39 27.63 14.48
N GLN A 425 -3.26 28.46 13.44
CA GLN A 425 -3.64 29.87 13.57
C GLN A 425 -5.09 29.88 14.03
N PRO A 426 -5.43 30.64 15.11
CA PRO A 426 -6.80 30.79 15.49
C PRO A 426 -7.57 31.40 14.30
N PRO A 427 -8.84 31.01 14.09
CA PRO A 427 -9.63 31.57 13.01
C PRO A 427 -9.58 33.08 13.11
N GLY A 428 -9.07 33.72 12.05
CA GLY A 428 -8.90 35.16 11.97
C GLY A 428 -10.24 35.81 12.26
N HIS A 429 -10.27 36.70 13.24
CA HIS A 429 -11.36 37.65 13.40
C HIS A 429 -11.53 38.39 12.06
N GLU A 430 -12.64 38.23 11.43
CA GLU A 430 -13.10 39.11 10.34
C GLU A 430 -13.00 40.54 10.87
N THR A 431 -11.97 41.23 10.45
CA THR A 431 -11.86 42.68 10.61
C THR A 431 -12.92 43.30 9.69
N ALA A 432 -13.96 43.86 10.32
CA ALA A 432 -14.99 44.63 9.66
C ALA A 432 -14.34 45.64 8.69
N ALA A 433 -14.81 45.63 7.44
CA ALA A 433 -14.38 46.54 6.40
C ALA A 433 -14.63 48.00 6.86
N ALA A 434 -13.59 48.80 6.91
CA ALA A 434 -13.66 50.25 7.05
C ALA A 434 -14.22 50.83 5.74
N PRO A 435 -15.07 51.88 5.80
CA PRO A 435 -15.63 52.50 4.59
C PRO A 435 -14.57 53.28 3.81
N ALA A 436 -14.65 53.18 2.50
CA ALA A 436 -13.76 53.89 1.54
C ALA A 436 -13.86 55.39 1.68
N PRO A 437 -12.74 56.16 1.64
CA PRO A 437 -12.78 57.62 1.54
C PRO A 437 -13.05 58.03 0.09
N GLY A 438 -13.91 59.07 -0.04
CA GLY A 438 -14.45 59.60 -1.28
C GLY A 438 -13.39 60.14 -2.25
N ALA A 439 -13.72 60.13 -3.51
CA ALA A 439 -12.98 60.68 -4.62
C ALA A 439 -13.02 62.21 -4.62
N PRO A 440 -11.93 62.90 -5.05
CA PRO A 440 -12.01 64.26 -5.53
C PRO A 440 -12.04 64.26 -7.07
N SER A 441 -12.96 65.07 -7.57
CA SER A 441 -13.13 65.49 -8.97
C SER A 441 -12.16 66.61 -9.38
N GLY A 442 -11.84 66.65 -10.70
CA GLY A 442 -11.28 67.83 -11.38
C GLY A 442 -9.96 67.54 -12.09
N ASP A 443 -9.88 67.57 -13.27
CA ASP A 443 -10.06 68.31 -14.51
C ASP A 443 -8.70 68.64 -15.17
N ALA A 444 -8.63 68.43 -16.48
CA ALA A 444 -7.84 69.09 -17.53
C ALA A 444 -6.33 68.87 -17.67
N GLY A 445 -5.91 68.44 -18.86
CA GLY A 445 -4.67 68.85 -19.50
C GLY A 445 -3.90 67.79 -20.29
N ALA A 446 -4.26 67.55 -21.56
CA ALA A 446 -3.32 67.08 -22.59
C ALA A 446 -2.85 68.30 -23.42
N PRO A 447 -1.89 68.19 -24.36
CA PRO A 447 -0.85 67.29 -24.79
C PRO A 447 0.56 67.98 -24.92
N PRO A 448 1.54 67.70 -25.79
CA PRO A 448 1.58 66.92 -27.00
C PRO A 448 2.85 66.03 -27.26
N VAL A 449 2.67 65.23 -28.30
CA VAL A 449 3.54 64.47 -29.18
C VAL A 449 4.97 65.02 -29.44
N ALA A 450 5.98 64.15 -29.50
CA ALA A 450 7.10 64.28 -30.42
C ALA A 450 7.59 62.91 -30.93
N ARG A 451 7.59 62.75 -32.23
CA ARG A 451 8.17 61.68 -33.05
C ARG A 451 9.66 61.86 -33.22
N SER A 452 10.42 60.80 -33.33
CA SER A 452 11.48 60.64 -34.33
C SER A 452 12.03 59.19 -34.31
N GLY A 453 11.92 58.47 -35.40
CA GLY A 453 12.83 57.41 -35.83
C GLY A 453 13.84 58.01 -36.79
N PRO A 454 14.53 57.23 -37.66
CA PRO A 454 15.01 55.82 -37.63
C PRO A 454 16.54 55.72 -37.94
N GLY A 455 17.07 54.52 -38.05
CA GLY A 455 18.38 54.18 -38.62
C GLY A 455 18.72 52.73 -38.26
N ALA A 456 18.63 51.78 -39.13
CA ALA A 456 19.32 51.31 -40.30
C ALA A 456 20.80 50.96 -40.06
N ASP A 457 21.09 49.71 -40.28
CA ASP A 457 22.11 48.99 -41.05
C ASP A 457 22.64 47.78 -40.27
N ALA A 458 22.50 46.57 -40.75
CA ALA A 458 22.94 45.85 -41.95
C ALA A 458 24.25 45.07 -41.72
N ALA A 459 24.24 43.89 -42.28
CA ALA A 459 25.35 42.97 -42.62
C ALA A 459 25.86 42.07 -41.46
N GLY A 460 26.05 40.81 -41.65
CA GLY A 460 25.99 39.88 -42.78
C GLY A 460 26.71 38.57 -42.40
N MET A 461 26.24 37.47 -43.01
CA MET A 461 27.02 36.30 -43.45
C MET A 461 27.97 35.64 -42.42
N ASP A 462 28.07 34.35 -42.27
CA ASP A 462 28.11 33.24 -43.22
C ASP A 462 27.84 31.87 -42.52
N ALA A 463 27.29 30.98 -43.28
CA ALA A 463 27.23 29.53 -43.04
C ALA A 463 28.62 28.89 -43.30
N VAL A 464 28.95 27.85 -42.58
CA VAL A 464 29.78 26.74 -43.14
C VAL A 464 29.44 25.43 -42.41
N ASP A 465 28.94 24.47 -43.17
CA ASP A 465 29.04 23.04 -43.16
C ASP A 465 30.19 22.41 -42.32
N LEU A 466 29.94 21.26 -41.74
CA LEU A 466 30.54 20.00 -42.19
C LEU A 466 30.24 18.82 -41.27
N GLU A 467 29.72 17.80 -41.90
CA GLU A 467 29.76 16.37 -41.52
C GLU A 467 31.06 15.92 -40.83
N ARG A 468 30.93 15.14 -39.77
CA ARG A 468 31.46 13.76 -39.71
C ARG A 468 30.86 13.04 -38.51
#